data_effe20a762c9f84e58ac070bf575329e
#
_entry.id   effe20a762c9f84e58ac070bf575329e
#
_cell.length_a   1.000
_cell.length_b   1.000
_cell.length_c   1.000
_cell.angle_alpha   90.00
_cell.angle_beta   90.00
_cell.angle_gamma   90.00
#
_symmetry.space_group_name_H-M   'P 1'
#
loop_
_entity.id
_entity.type
_entity.pdbx_description
1 polymer ?
#
loop_
_entity_poly.entity_id
_entity_poly.type
_entity_poly.pdbx_seq_one_letter_code
_entity_poly.pdbx_strand_id
1 'polypeptide(L)'
;MFGWLTHALATVCPHFHPPAGQPRWLRIAPDALVSRLPLLGSVLYLPMHAGDASAEHGARGWLADRVELMPLLHTRWLLATCVIGSDGPREWIECIDANGCLRARLHLLPDTDYLAWDVLLSAGEPMAAPPFGRVQRPFRAACARLFGFRHKRMGGFEVLSCTEAVRLSALGQGIAREVARAEALEL
;
A
#
# COMPACT_ATOMS: atom_id res chain seq x y z
N MET A 1 -18.52 5.21 -14.98
CA MET A 1 -18.23 5.11 -16.42
C MET A 1 -16.71 5.07 -16.68
N PHE A 2 -15.92 4.37 -15.84
CA PHE A 2 -14.44 4.30 -15.93
C PHE A 2 -13.90 2.88 -16.21
N GLY A 3 -14.76 1.86 -16.32
CA GLY A 3 -14.34 0.50 -16.65
C GLY A 3 -13.82 0.31 -18.09
N TRP A 4 -13.88 1.34 -18.92
CA TRP A 4 -13.42 1.27 -20.31
C TRP A 4 -11.91 1.50 -20.46
N LEU A 5 -11.29 2.23 -19.56
CA LEU A 5 -9.84 2.52 -19.62
C LEU A 5 -8.99 1.31 -19.20
N THR A 6 -9.43 0.51 -18.25
CA THR A 6 -8.73 -0.72 -17.86
C THR A 6 -8.76 -1.78 -18.97
N HIS A 7 -9.84 -1.86 -19.75
CA HIS A 7 -9.94 -2.79 -20.89
C HIS A 7 -9.09 -2.37 -22.09
N ALA A 8 -8.94 -1.07 -22.33
CA ALA A 8 -8.16 -0.58 -23.49
C ALA A 8 -6.65 -0.74 -23.29
N LEU A 9 -6.16 -0.64 -22.04
CA LEU A 9 -4.73 -0.83 -21.73
C LEU A 9 -4.33 -2.30 -21.67
N ALA A 10 -5.25 -3.21 -21.34
CA ALA A 10 -5.00 -4.66 -21.33
C ALA A 10 -4.67 -5.22 -22.73
N THR A 11 -5.08 -4.54 -23.79
CA THR A 11 -4.86 -4.98 -25.18
C THR A 11 -3.46 -4.61 -25.71
N VAL A 12 -2.76 -3.69 -25.06
CA VAL A 12 -1.45 -3.17 -25.51
C VAL A 12 -0.27 -3.83 -24.81
N CYS A 13 -0.47 -4.45 -23.64
CA CYS A 13 0.57 -5.16 -22.89
C CYS A 13 0.13 -6.61 -22.62
N PRO A 14 0.62 -7.60 -23.39
CA PRO A 14 0.23 -9.01 -23.20
C PRO A 14 0.82 -9.67 -21.95
N HIS A 15 1.40 -8.95 -21.04
CA HIS A 15 2.04 -9.50 -19.85
C HIS A 15 1.17 -9.34 -18.59
N PHE A 16 0.46 -10.44 -18.27
CA PHE A 16 -0.10 -10.75 -16.95
C PHE A 16 -1.01 -9.70 -16.29
N HIS A 17 -2.24 -9.57 -16.81
CA HIS A 17 -3.33 -9.10 -15.96
C HIS A 17 -4.13 -10.32 -15.51
N PRO A 18 -4.04 -10.76 -14.25
CA PRO A 18 -4.99 -11.73 -13.72
C PRO A 18 -6.40 -11.16 -13.81
N PRO A 19 -7.42 -12.00 -13.98
CA PRO A 19 -8.80 -11.55 -14.03
C PRO A 19 -9.12 -10.71 -12.79
N ALA A 20 -9.91 -9.65 -12.95
CA ALA A 20 -10.34 -8.79 -11.87
C ALA A 20 -10.89 -9.63 -10.70
N GLY A 21 -10.35 -9.43 -9.50
CA GLY A 21 -10.76 -10.15 -8.30
C GLY A 21 -9.77 -11.19 -7.77
N GLN A 22 -8.70 -11.53 -8.48
CA GLN A 22 -7.66 -12.41 -7.92
C GLN A 22 -6.54 -11.59 -7.26
N PRO A 23 -6.20 -11.87 -5.97
CA PRO A 23 -5.08 -11.23 -5.30
C PRO A 23 -3.76 -11.53 -6.03
N ARG A 24 -2.92 -10.50 -6.21
CA ARG A 24 -1.65 -10.60 -6.92
C ARG A 24 -0.49 -10.44 -5.94
N TRP A 25 0.33 -11.47 -5.84
CA TRP A 25 1.56 -11.43 -5.07
C TRP A 25 2.70 -10.82 -5.85
N LEU A 26 3.41 -9.90 -5.21
CA LEU A 26 4.58 -9.23 -5.78
C LEU A 26 5.71 -9.27 -4.76
N ARG A 27 6.89 -9.64 -5.20
CA ARG A 27 8.12 -9.46 -4.43
C ARG A 27 8.67 -8.06 -4.71
N ILE A 28 8.99 -7.30 -3.68
CA ILE A 28 9.51 -5.94 -3.84
C ILE A 28 10.71 -5.69 -2.93
N ALA A 29 11.72 -4.98 -3.44
CA ALA A 29 12.77 -4.45 -2.59
C ALA A 29 12.23 -3.25 -1.79
N PRO A 30 12.51 -3.14 -0.48
CA PRO A 30 11.95 -2.07 0.36
C PRO A 30 12.30 -0.67 -0.14
N ASP A 31 13.52 -0.46 -0.64
CA ASP A 31 13.95 0.80 -1.24
C ASP A 31 13.16 1.14 -2.52
N ALA A 32 12.84 0.14 -3.33
CA ALA A 32 11.99 0.31 -4.51
C ALA A 32 10.54 0.69 -4.12
N LEU A 33 10.02 0.15 -3.02
CA LEU A 33 8.72 0.55 -2.48
C LEU A 33 8.78 1.99 -1.97
N VAL A 34 9.65 2.28 -0.98
CA VAL A 34 9.63 3.56 -0.27
C VAL A 34 9.98 4.75 -1.17
N SER A 35 10.81 4.56 -2.20
CA SER A 35 11.13 5.61 -3.16
C SER A 35 9.95 6.02 -4.04
N ARG A 36 8.94 5.16 -4.20
CA ARG A 36 7.75 5.41 -5.03
C ARG A 36 6.53 5.91 -4.26
N LEU A 37 6.48 5.65 -2.94
CA LEU A 37 5.36 6.11 -2.10
C LEU A 37 5.07 7.61 -2.24
N PRO A 38 6.06 8.52 -2.32
CA PRO A 38 5.80 9.96 -2.48
C PRO A 38 5.07 10.34 -3.77
N LEU A 39 5.06 9.49 -4.77
CA LEU A 39 4.40 9.73 -6.05
C LEU A 39 2.89 9.47 -5.99
N LEU A 40 2.41 8.72 -4.99
CA LEU A 40 1.02 8.27 -4.90
C LEU A 40 0.01 9.41 -4.65
N GLY A 41 0.47 10.56 -4.14
CA GLY A 41 -0.45 11.59 -3.66
C GLY A 41 -1.13 11.17 -2.37
N SER A 42 -2.46 11.36 -2.28
CA SER A 42 -3.23 11.02 -1.07
C SER A 42 -3.61 9.55 -1.06
N VAL A 43 -3.37 8.89 0.06
CA VAL A 43 -3.75 7.49 0.31
C VAL A 43 -4.35 7.33 1.71
N LEU A 44 -5.15 6.28 1.90
CA LEU A 44 -5.51 5.83 3.23
C LEU A 44 -4.52 4.75 3.67
N TYR A 45 -3.84 4.99 4.78
CA TYR A 45 -2.81 4.13 5.35
C TYR A 45 -3.27 3.55 6.69
N LEU A 46 -3.13 2.24 6.83
CA LEU A 46 -3.47 1.49 8.03
C LEU A 46 -2.23 0.70 8.48
N PRO A 47 -1.41 1.23 9.41
CA PRO A 47 -0.30 0.49 10.01
C PRO A 47 -0.80 -0.52 11.05
N MET A 48 -0.07 -1.61 11.26
CA MET A 48 -0.23 -2.46 12.43
C MET A 48 0.37 -1.81 13.69
N HIS A 49 -0.07 -2.27 14.86
CA HIS A 49 0.57 -1.91 16.12
C HIS A 49 2.06 -2.28 16.12
N ALA A 50 2.89 -1.37 16.61
CA ALA A 50 4.35 -1.51 16.61
C ALA A 50 4.91 -2.64 17.51
N GLY A 51 4.07 -3.30 18.30
CA GLY A 51 4.50 -4.25 19.34
C GLY A 51 5.13 -5.56 18.84
N ASP A 52 5.08 -5.85 17.54
CA ASP A 52 5.58 -7.10 16.95
C ASP A 52 6.66 -6.87 15.86
N ALA A 53 7.30 -5.73 15.83
CA ALA A 53 8.37 -5.48 14.87
C ALA A 53 9.62 -6.29 15.29
N SER A 54 9.84 -7.44 14.68
CA SER A 54 11.14 -8.10 14.71
C SER A 54 12.19 -7.15 14.14
N ALA A 55 13.36 -7.13 14.77
CA ALA A 55 14.51 -6.27 14.38
C ALA A 55 15.14 -6.76 13.06
N GLU A 56 14.37 -6.82 12.00
CA GLU A 56 14.86 -7.20 10.67
C GLU A 56 15.41 -6.00 9.91
N HIS A 57 16.35 -6.28 9.04
CA HIS A 57 17.02 -5.29 8.23
C HIS A 57 16.02 -4.58 7.30
N GLY A 58 15.68 -3.36 7.63
CA GLY A 58 14.86 -2.48 6.80
C GLY A 58 15.56 -2.05 5.50
N ALA A 59 14.95 -1.14 4.76
CA ALA A 59 15.55 -0.52 3.58
C ALA A 59 16.88 0.13 3.96
N ARG A 60 17.98 -0.31 3.33
CA ARG A 60 19.31 0.22 3.64
C ARG A 60 19.40 1.70 3.26
N GLY A 61 19.92 2.51 4.18
CA GLY A 61 20.07 3.94 3.96
C GLY A 61 18.80 4.75 4.14
N TRP A 62 17.68 4.11 4.51
CA TRP A 62 16.41 4.75 4.77
C TRP A 62 16.09 4.80 6.26
N LEU A 63 15.47 5.89 6.67
CA LEU A 63 14.87 6.09 7.99
C LEU A 63 13.40 6.46 7.82
N ALA A 64 12.62 6.30 8.89
CA ALA A 64 11.27 6.83 8.97
C ALA A 64 11.24 7.93 10.04
N ASP A 65 10.60 9.06 9.76
CA ASP A 65 10.43 10.14 10.73
C ASP A 65 9.33 9.86 11.76
N ARG A 66 8.51 8.82 11.52
CA ARG A 66 7.46 8.35 12.41
C ARG A 66 7.49 6.84 12.54
N VAL A 67 7.23 6.34 13.75
CA VAL A 67 7.21 4.90 14.03
C VAL A 67 6.16 4.15 13.19
N GLU A 68 5.05 4.78 12.89
CA GLU A 68 3.98 4.23 12.07
C GLU A 68 4.37 3.97 10.61
N LEU A 69 5.45 4.59 10.10
CA LEU A 69 5.99 4.36 8.76
C LEU A 69 7.04 3.23 8.71
N MET A 70 7.55 2.79 9.85
CA MET A 70 8.54 1.70 9.94
C MET A 70 8.11 0.42 9.23
N PRO A 71 6.83 -0.02 9.26
CA PRO A 71 6.37 -1.18 8.53
C PRO A 71 6.72 -1.15 7.04
N LEU A 72 6.68 0.02 6.41
CA LEU A 72 6.97 0.18 4.98
C LEU A 72 8.44 -0.07 4.65
N LEU A 73 9.35 0.27 5.56
CA LEU A 73 10.79 0.02 5.40
C LEU A 73 11.15 -1.47 5.46
N HIS A 74 10.32 -2.28 6.10
CA HIS A 74 10.52 -3.71 6.27
C HIS A 74 9.73 -4.58 5.29
N THR A 75 8.95 -3.96 4.41
CA THR A 75 8.11 -4.66 3.43
C THR A 75 8.96 -5.41 2.41
N ARG A 76 8.66 -6.69 2.20
CA ARG A 76 9.30 -7.57 1.20
C ARG A 76 8.32 -8.09 0.17
N TRP A 77 7.05 -8.12 0.53
CA TRP A 77 5.99 -8.66 -0.30
C TRP A 77 4.81 -7.70 -0.32
N LEU A 78 4.20 -7.60 -1.47
CA LEU A 78 2.93 -6.89 -1.64
C LEU A 78 1.88 -7.91 -2.06
N LEU A 79 0.70 -7.81 -1.47
CA LEU A 79 -0.49 -8.48 -1.95
C LEU A 79 -1.46 -7.41 -2.43
N ALA A 80 -1.51 -7.23 -3.74
CA ALA A 80 -2.42 -6.30 -4.38
C ALA A 80 -3.78 -6.98 -4.59
N THR A 81 -4.83 -6.36 -4.11
CA THR A 81 -6.20 -6.86 -4.18
C THR A 81 -7.10 -5.80 -4.80
N CYS A 82 -7.95 -6.23 -5.72
CA CYS A 82 -9.02 -5.41 -6.29
C CYS A 82 -10.34 -6.16 -6.13
N VAL A 83 -11.34 -5.54 -5.52
CA VAL A 83 -12.70 -6.06 -5.38
C VAL A 83 -13.65 -5.10 -6.06
N ILE A 84 -14.58 -5.63 -6.84
CA ILE A 84 -15.64 -4.84 -7.49
C ILE A 84 -16.88 -4.94 -6.62
N GLY A 85 -17.20 -3.84 -5.92
CA GLY A 85 -18.43 -3.71 -5.16
C GLY A 85 -19.54 -2.99 -5.91
N SER A 86 -20.69 -2.79 -5.28
CA SER A 86 -21.82 -2.01 -5.82
C SER A 86 -21.41 -0.57 -6.17
N ASP A 87 -20.48 0.01 -5.41
CA ASP A 87 -20.04 1.41 -5.51
C ASP A 87 -18.77 1.57 -6.37
N GLY A 88 -18.35 0.50 -7.06
CA GLY A 88 -17.20 0.50 -7.94
C GLY A 88 -16.01 -0.31 -7.38
N PRO A 89 -14.86 -0.25 -8.06
CA PRO A 89 -13.67 -0.98 -7.66
C PRO A 89 -13.07 -0.40 -6.38
N ARG A 90 -12.64 -1.30 -5.50
CA ARG A 90 -11.86 -1.02 -4.30
C ARG A 90 -10.54 -1.73 -4.41
N GLU A 91 -9.46 -0.98 -4.37
CA GLU A 91 -8.11 -1.52 -4.47
C GLU A 91 -7.29 -1.19 -3.24
N TRP A 92 -6.50 -2.16 -2.82
CA TRP A 92 -5.54 -1.96 -1.73
C TRP A 92 -4.32 -2.85 -1.90
N ILE A 93 -3.26 -2.48 -1.24
CA ILE A 93 -2.01 -3.25 -1.13
C ILE A 93 -1.81 -3.61 0.33
N GLU A 94 -1.55 -4.88 0.59
CA GLU A 94 -1.06 -5.38 1.87
C GLU A 94 0.47 -5.41 1.84
N CYS A 95 1.10 -4.74 2.79
CA CYS A 95 2.55 -4.68 2.96
C CYS A 95 2.97 -5.77 3.95
N ILE A 96 3.76 -6.74 3.49
CA ILE A 96 4.10 -7.94 4.23
C ILE A 96 5.62 -8.00 4.39
N ASP A 97 6.10 -8.34 5.60
CA ASP A 97 7.52 -8.45 5.90
C ASP A 97 8.14 -9.78 5.44
N ALA A 98 9.44 -9.96 5.67
CA ALA A 98 10.16 -11.17 5.30
C ALA A 98 9.64 -12.44 6.00
N ASN A 99 9.01 -12.31 7.16
CA ASN A 99 8.41 -13.41 7.94
C ASN A 99 6.98 -13.75 7.49
N GLY A 100 6.43 -13.04 6.51
CA GLY A 100 5.06 -13.23 6.06
C GLY A 100 4.02 -12.53 6.94
N CYS A 101 4.44 -11.65 7.86
CA CYS A 101 3.53 -10.89 8.70
C CYS A 101 3.01 -9.66 7.93
N LEU A 102 1.70 -9.50 7.88
CA LEU A 102 1.07 -8.28 7.38
C LEU A 102 1.35 -7.13 8.35
N ARG A 103 1.94 -6.05 7.85
CA ARG A 103 2.42 -4.91 8.64
C ARG A 103 1.65 -3.62 8.40
N ALA A 104 1.11 -3.45 7.20
CA ALA A 104 0.33 -2.29 6.85
C ALA A 104 -0.58 -2.56 5.65
N ARG A 105 -1.61 -1.74 5.49
CA ARG A 105 -2.41 -1.65 4.26
C ARG A 105 -2.37 -0.24 3.71
N LEU A 106 -2.32 -0.14 2.40
CA LEU A 106 -2.49 1.08 1.62
C LEU A 106 -3.74 0.94 0.77
N HIS A 107 -4.70 1.83 0.94
CA HIS A 107 -5.91 1.84 0.11
C HIS A 107 -5.83 2.93 -0.93
N LEU A 108 -6.11 2.56 -2.17
CA LEU A 108 -6.28 3.46 -3.28
C LEU A 108 -7.55 4.30 -3.06
N LEU A 109 -7.42 5.61 -3.20
CA LEU A 109 -8.54 6.56 -3.12
C LEU A 109 -8.72 7.23 -4.49
N PRO A 110 -9.88 7.86 -4.75
CA PRO A 110 -10.08 8.68 -5.95
C PRO A 110 -9.05 9.82 -6.09
N ASP A 111 -8.44 10.22 -4.98
CA ASP A 111 -7.44 11.29 -4.89
C ASP A 111 -5.99 10.78 -5.00
N THR A 112 -5.81 9.46 -5.14
CA THR A 112 -4.50 8.83 -5.37
C THR A 112 -4.13 8.96 -6.84
N ASP A 113 -2.85 9.16 -7.15
CA ASP A 113 -2.37 9.08 -8.52
C ASP A 113 -2.37 7.63 -9.00
N TYR A 114 -3.30 7.30 -9.88
CA TYR A 114 -3.49 5.94 -10.42
C TYR A 114 -2.30 5.47 -11.26
N LEU A 115 -1.63 6.37 -11.98
CA LEU A 115 -0.45 6.02 -12.77
C LEU A 115 0.72 5.69 -11.84
N ALA A 116 0.90 6.48 -10.79
CA ALA A 116 1.92 6.20 -9.78
C ALA A 116 1.64 4.91 -9.01
N TRP A 117 0.37 4.59 -8.76
CA TRP A 117 -0.04 3.32 -8.18
C TRP A 117 0.36 2.14 -9.08
N ASP A 118 0.08 2.22 -10.37
CA ASP A 118 0.48 1.19 -11.34
C ASP A 118 2.00 1.07 -11.46
N VAL A 119 2.73 2.19 -11.44
CA VAL A 119 4.20 2.21 -11.42
C VAL A 119 4.75 1.56 -10.15
N LEU A 120 4.12 1.78 -9.00
CA LEU A 120 4.49 1.10 -7.76
C LEU A 120 4.31 -0.42 -7.88
N LEU A 121 3.16 -0.88 -8.37
CA LEU A 121 2.88 -2.30 -8.53
C LEU A 121 3.80 -2.96 -9.56
N SER A 122 4.13 -2.26 -10.66
CA SER A 122 5.05 -2.76 -11.69
C SER A 122 6.50 -2.84 -11.24
N ALA A 123 6.87 -2.16 -10.16
CA ALA A 123 8.20 -2.28 -9.56
C ALA A 123 8.39 -3.58 -8.76
N GLY A 124 7.31 -4.28 -8.46
CA GLY A 124 7.35 -5.61 -7.84
C GLY A 124 7.43 -6.72 -8.87
N GLU A 125 8.17 -7.77 -8.56
CA GLU A 125 8.27 -8.98 -9.36
C GLU A 125 7.04 -9.87 -9.09
N PRO A 126 6.20 -10.18 -10.09
CA PRO A 126 5.06 -11.08 -9.92
C PRO A 126 5.52 -12.49 -9.52
N MET A 127 4.81 -13.10 -8.57
CA MET A 127 5.14 -14.43 -8.10
C MET A 127 3.92 -15.21 -7.63
N ALA A 128 4.07 -16.51 -7.46
CA ALA A 128 3.11 -17.34 -6.75
C ALA A 128 3.05 -16.95 -5.26
N ALA A 129 1.94 -17.28 -4.58
CA ALA A 129 1.82 -17.06 -3.15
C ALA A 129 3.05 -17.63 -2.43
N PRO A 130 3.74 -16.84 -1.59
CA PRO A 130 4.89 -17.34 -0.86
C PRO A 130 4.49 -18.50 0.08
N PRO A 131 5.41 -19.44 0.38
CA PRO A 131 5.12 -20.58 1.23
C PRO A 131 5.06 -20.23 2.73
N PHE A 132 4.74 -18.99 3.06
CA PHE A 132 4.45 -18.66 4.44
C PHE A 132 3.24 -19.47 4.86
N GLY A 133 3.44 -20.38 5.79
CA GLY A 133 2.31 -20.93 6.54
C GLY A 133 1.51 -19.70 6.99
N ARG A 134 0.21 -19.68 6.68
CA ARG A 134 -0.67 -18.61 7.10
C ARG A 134 -0.61 -18.47 8.62
N VAL A 135 0.37 -17.73 9.12
CA VAL A 135 0.29 -17.17 10.46
C VAL A 135 -0.73 -16.06 10.36
N GLN A 136 -2.00 -16.48 10.26
CA GLN A 136 -3.15 -15.59 10.25
C GLN A 136 -3.37 -15.08 11.66
N ARG A 137 -2.50 -14.18 12.09
CA ARG A 137 -2.96 -13.22 13.09
C ARG A 137 -3.93 -12.30 12.36
N PRO A 138 -5.15 -12.13 12.89
CA PRO A 138 -6.09 -11.18 12.30
C PRO A 138 -5.41 -9.81 12.21
N PHE A 139 -5.44 -9.18 11.05
CA PHE A 139 -4.92 -7.83 10.88
C PHE A 139 -5.70 -6.90 11.84
N ARG A 140 -4.97 -6.22 12.69
CA ARG A 140 -5.51 -5.16 13.54
C ARG A 140 -4.70 -3.91 13.30
N ALA A 141 -5.26 -2.99 12.54
CA ALA A 141 -4.64 -1.70 12.33
C ALA A 141 -4.58 -0.92 13.65
N ALA A 142 -3.48 -0.19 13.83
CA ALA A 142 -3.29 0.69 14.98
C ALA A 142 -4.12 1.97 14.87
N CYS A 143 -4.27 2.47 13.65
CA CYS A 143 -5.03 3.67 13.32
C CYS A 143 -5.34 3.70 11.82
N ALA A 144 -6.23 4.58 11.41
CA ALA A 144 -6.45 4.96 10.03
C ALA A 144 -5.91 6.38 9.82
N ARG A 145 -5.09 6.58 8.78
CA ARG A 145 -4.45 7.86 8.49
C ARG A 145 -4.61 8.21 7.02
N LEU A 146 -5.03 9.43 6.77
CA LEU A 146 -5.08 10.03 5.46
C LEU A 146 -3.90 10.96 5.27
N PHE A 147 -2.96 10.57 4.44
CA PHE A 147 -1.80 11.40 4.16
C PHE A 147 -1.15 11.12 2.80
N GLY A 148 -0.27 12.02 2.39
CA GLY A 148 0.68 11.82 1.32
C GLY A 148 2.07 11.57 1.89
N PHE A 149 2.79 10.64 1.29
CA PHE A 149 4.19 10.37 1.64
C PHE A 149 5.10 11.48 1.11
N ARG A 150 6.21 11.66 1.79
CA ARG A 150 7.26 12.59 1.42
C ARG A 150 8.62 11.92 1.55
N HIS A 151 9.53 12.37 0.74
CA HIS A 151 10.92 11.99 0.79
C HIS A 151 11.76 13.20 1.20
N LYS A 152 12.62 13.00 2.20
CA LYS A 152 13.58 14.00 2.68
C LYS A 152 14.96 13.37 2.75
N ARG A 153 16.00 14.21 2.70
CA ARG A 153 17.38 13.77 2.93
C ARG A 153 17.90 14.45 4.19
N MET A 154 18.52 13.68 5.08
CA MET A 154 19.07 14.17 6.34
C MET A 154 20.36 13.42 6.69
N GLY A 155 21.48 14.14 6.82
CA GLY A 155 22.75 13.54 7.25
C GLY A 155 23.26 12.37 6.40
N GLY A 156 22.96 12.36 5.10
CA GLY A 156 23.33 11.26 4.19
C GLY A 156 22.33 10.10 4.16
N PHE A 157 21.27 10.13 4.96
CA PHE A 157 20.18 9.18 4.95
C PHE A 157 18.98 9.69 4.17
N GLU A 158 18.30 8.78 3.48
CA GLU A 158 16.98 9.03 2.92
C GLU A 158 15.92 8.84 4.01
N VAL A 159 14.98 9.77 4.15
CA VAL A 159 13.97 9.75 5.21
C VAL A 159 12.58 9.70 4.59
N LEU A 160 11.85 8.61 4.87
CA LEU A 160 10.42 8.52 4.58
C LEU A 160 9.65 9.32 5.62
N SER A 161 8.87 10.28 5.16
CA SER A 161 7.99 11.09 5.98
C SER A 161 6.59 11.15 5.37
N CYS A 162 5.65 11.76 6.08
CA CYS A 162 4.30 11.99 5.56
C CYS A 162 3.80 13.38 5.94
N THR A 163 2.81 13.85 5.19
CA THR A 163 2.03 15.06 5.49
C THR A 163 0.57 14.70 5.47
N GLU A 164 -0.23 15.26 6.36
CA GLU A 164 -1.67 15.07 6.32
C GLU A 164 -2.22 15.46 4.94
N ALA A 165 -3.19 14.70 4.46
CA ALA A 165 -3.86 14.99 3.20
C ALA A 165 -4.74 16.23 3.38
N VAL A 166 -4.29 17.36 2.85
CA VAL A 166 -4.91 18.67 3.08
C VAL A 166 -6.25 18.80 2.35
N ARG A 167 -6.46 18.07 1.26
CA ARG A 167 -7.71 18.09 0.48
C ARG A 167 -7.98 16.72 -0.13
N LEU A 168 -9.07 16.13 0.28
CA LEU A 168 -9.65 14.96 -0.35
C LEU A 168 -10.98 15.32 -0.96
N SER A 169 -11.32 14.69 -2.07
CA SER A 169 -12.66 14.74 -2.64
C SER A 169 -13.69 14.19 -1.64
N ALA A 170 -14.96 14.61 -1.78
CA ALA A 170 -16.02 14.06 -0.95
C ALA A 170 -16.13 12.54 -1.10
N LEU A 171 -15.89 12.01 -2.29
CA LEU A 171 -15.87 10.58 -2.55
C LEU A 171 -14.70 9.89 -1.83
N GLY A 172 -13.48 10.43 -1.91
CA GLY A 172 -12.31 9.90 -1.20
C GLY A 172 -12.50 9.88 0.30
N GLN A 173 -13.06 10.95 0.88
CA GLN A 173 -13.42 10.99 2.31
C GLN A 173 -14.48 9.94 2.68
N GLY A 174 -15.49 9.75 1.82
CA GLY A 174 -16.54 8.74 2.03
C GLY A 174 -15.93 7.34 2.10
N ILE A 175 -15.10 6.99 1.11
CA ILE A 175 -14.41 5.70 1.04
C ILE A 175 -13.50 5.48 2.25
N ALA A 176 -12.72 6.48 2.62
CA ALA A 176 -11.78 6.38 3.73
C ALA A 176 -12.52 6.12 5.07
N ARG A 177 -13.65 6.82 5.31
CA ARG A 177 -14.48 6.58 6.50
C ARG A 177 -15.12 5.20 6.50
N GLU A 178 -15.55 4.70 5.35
CA GLU A 178 -16.12 3.37 5.21
C GLU A 178 -15.08 2.30 5.57
N VAL A 179 -13.86 2.40 5.01
CA VAL A 179 -12.77 1.47 5.31
C VAL A 179 -12.38 1.55 6.79
N ALA A 180 -12.21 2.75 7.35
CA ALA A 180 -11.86 2.92 8.76
C ALA A 180 -12.92 2.29 9.67
N ARG A 181 -14.22 2.50 9.38
CA ARG A 181 -15.32 1.90 10.13
C ARG A 181 -15.31 0.37 10.02
N ALA A 182 -15.03 -0.20 8.85
CA ALA A 182 -14.95 -1.65 8.67
C ALA A 182 -13.81 -2.29 9.51
N GLU A 183 -12.75 -1.54 9.76
CA GLU A 183 -11.63 -1.94 10.62
C GLU A 183 -11.82 -1.50 12.10
N ALA A 184 -13.00 -0.98 12.46
CA ALA A 184 -13.33 -0.44 13.79
C ALA A 184 -12.38 0.67 14.26
N LEU A 185 -11.98 1.56 13.35
CA LEU A 185 -11.08 2.68 13.57
C LEU A 185 -11.80 4.02 13.37
N GLU A 186 -11.28 5.04 14.04
CA GLU A 186 -11.58 6.44 13.76
C GLU A 186 -10.61 6.99 12.71
N LEU A 187 -11.11 7.96 11.91
CA LEU A 187 -10.34 8.59 10.85
C LEU A 187 -10.03 10.05 11.22
#